data_714dbe1da91dc6cc58735c42fbfda4ac
#
_entry.id   714dbe1da91dc6cc58735c42fbfda4ac
#
_cell.length_a   1.000
_cell.length_b   1.000
_cell.length_c   1.000
_cell.angle_alpha   90.00
_cell.angle_beta   90.00
_cell.angle_gamma   90.00
#
_symmetry.space_group_name_H-M   'P 1'
#
loop_
_entity.id
_entity.type
_entity.pdbx_description
1 polymer ?
#
loop_
_entity_poly.entity_id
_entity_poly.type
_entity_poly.pdbx_seq_one_letter_code
_entity_poly.pdbx_strand_id
1 'polypeptide(L)'
;KAGIKTIWANDIDHTKCAMYSQCWGDEHLVEQDVHTLDPDLIPQADIAWASSPCTNLSLAGNREGLISGKESSAFFGFIKAIEGMSDRAPRALVLENVIGLATSNNSDDFRLVCQEFNRLGYSCDAYFIDARHWLPQSRPRMFVVGLKNPLPNSRLDSSLRPEKVSWIHSDPSLITHVSHLNEPSPLRMTGLATVVENIPEDDKRWWNKNQIQAFIDSLAPHQAERLQRFLNAKEKIVRTAYRRTRSGVVRWEIR
;
A
#
# COMPACT_ATOMS: atom_id res chain seq x y z
N LYS A 1 17.90 -2.33 -4.87
CA LYS A 1 17.34 -3.67 -4.56
C LYS A 1 17.68 -3.96 -3.11
N ALA A 2 16.68 -4.40 -2.32
CA ALA A 2 16.86 -4.63 -0.87
C ALA A 2 17.54 -6.00 -0.55
N GLY A 3 17.97 -6.77 -1.57
CA GLY A 3 18.51 -8.11 -1.37
C GLY A 3 17.46 -9.19 -1.03
N ILE A 4 16.18 -8.84 -1.05
CA ILE A 4 15.07 -9.78 -0.79
C ILE A 4 14.73 -10.50 -2.11
N LYS A 5 14.63 -11.84 -2.03
CA LYS A 5 14.18 -12.70 -3.13
C LYS A 5 12.72 -13.08 -2.89
N THR A 6 11.84 -12.78 -3.83
CA THR A 6 10.47 -13.32 -3.84
C THR A 6 10.54 -14.78 -4.28
N ILE A 7 10.02 -15.68 -3.47
CA ILE A 7 9.99 -17.13 -3.74
C ILE A 7 8.56 -17.63 -3.93
N TRP A 8 7.56 -16.83 -3.60
CA TRP A 8 6.15 -17.14 -3.77
C TRP A 8 5.33 -15.84 -3.78
N ALA A 9 4.32 -15.78 -4.61
CA ALA A 9 3.40 -14.66 -4.74
C ALA A 9 1.98 -15.16 -5.00
N ASN A 10 0.96 -14.40 -4.55
CA ASN A 10 -0.45 -14.74 -4.75
C ASN A 10 -1.27 -13.46 -5.00
N ASP A 11 -2.15 -13.53 -5.96
CA ASP A 11 -3.27 -12.59 -6.17
C ASP A 11 -4.44 -13.36 -6.79
N ILE A 12 -5.66 -12.89 -6.59
CA ILE A 12 -6.87 -13.45 -7.22
C ILE A 12 -7.18 -12.78 -8.56
N ASP A 13 -6.65 -11.60 -8.81
CA ASP A 13 -6.95 -10.78 -9.98
C ASP A 13 -6.10 -11.21 -11.17
N HIS A 14 -6.73 -11.82 -12.17
CA HIS A 14 -6.09 -12.27 -13.39
C HIS A 14 -5.24 -11.18 -14.08
N THR A 15 -5.73 -9.93 -14.13
CA THR A 15 -5.01 -8.83 -14.79
C THR A 15 -3.72 -8.49 -14.04
N LYS A 16 -3.76 -8.49 -12.70
CA LYS A 16 -2.56 -8.26 -11.89
C LYS A 16 -1.57 -9.42 -11.99
N CYS A 17 -2.07 -10.65 -12.00
CA CYS A 17 -1.25 -11.84 -12.22
C CYS A 17 -0.54 -11.79 -13.58
N ALA A 18 -1.25 -11.43 -14.66
CA ALA A 18 -0.66 -11.26 -15.98
C ALA A 18 0.42 -10.16 -16.02
N MET A 19 0.19 -9.01 -15.36
CA MET A 19 1.18 -7.95 -15.22
C MET A 19 2.41 -8.40 -14.41
N TYR A 20 2.18 -9.13 -13.33
CA TYR A 20 3.26 -9.67 -12.50
C TYR A 20 4.13 -10.62 -13.30
N SER A 21 3.52 -11.58 -14.02
CA SER A 21 4.23 -12.56 -14.84
C SER A 21 5.09 -11.92 -15.92
N GLN A 22 4.60 -10.85 -16.57
CA GLN A 22 5.39 -10.10 -17.56
C GLN A 22 6.64 -9.44 -16.97
N CYS A 23 6.61 -9.04 -15.69
CA CYS A 23 7.71 -8.34 -15.04
C CYS A 23 8.69 -9.27 -14.32
N TRP A 24 8.20 -10.39 -13.77
CA TRP A 24 8.93 -11.19 -12.78
C TRP A 24 8.91 -12.70 -13.06
N GLY A 25 8.19 -13.14 -14.10
CA GLY A 25 7.92 -14.56 -14.36
C GLY A 25 6.73 -15.08 -13.54
N ASP A 26 6.29 -16.28 -13.86
CA ASP A 26 5.12 -16.94 -13.28
C ASP A 26 5.47 -18.16 -12.42
N GLU A 27 6.73 -18.60 -12.41
CA GLU A 27 7.20 -19.81 -11.74
C GLU A 27 6.83 -19.91 -10.25
N HIS A 28 6.62 -18.76 -9.60
CA HIS A 28 6.32 -18.66 -8.16
C HIS A 28 5.02 -17.91 -7.89
N LEU A 29 4.21 -17.66 -8.93
CA LEU A 29 2.93 -16.95 -8.84
C LEU A 29 1.77 -17.97 -8.77
N VAL A 30 0.87 -17.76 -7.81
CA VAL A 30 -0.37 -18.53 -7.64
C VAL A 30 -1.56 -17.60 -7.81
N GLU A 31 -2.32 -17.79 -8.90
CA GLU A 31 -3.58 -17.07 -9.14
C GLU A 31 -4.72 -17.80 -8.42
N GLN A 32 -5.01 -17.40 -7.19
CA GLN A 32 -6.02 -18.07 -6.34
C GLN A 32 -6.53 -17.15 -5.24
N ASP A 33 -7.74 -17.38 -4.76
CA ASP A 33 -8.28 -16.72 -3.57
C ASP A 33 -7.45 -17.13 -2.33
N VAL A 34 -6.97 -16.13 -1.60
CA VAL A 34 -6.17 -16.33 -0.38
C VAL A 34 -6.88 -17.18 0.68
N HIS A 35 -8.22 -17.17 0.70
CA HIS A 35 -9.01 -17.98 1.63
C HIS A 35 -9.01 -19.47 1.32
N THR A 36 -8.68 -19.84 0.09
CA THR A 36 -8.68 -21.23 -0.40
C THR A 36 -7.27 -21.80 -0.56
N LEU A 37 -6.25 -21.04 -0.18
CA LEU A 37 -4.86 -21.49 -0.22
C LEU A 37 -4.67 -22.70 0.71
N ASP A 38 -3.94 -23.68 0.21
CA ASP A 38 -3.44 -24.78 1.03
C ASP A 38 -2.12 -24.34 1.69
N PRO A 39 -2.07 -24.19 3.03
CA PRO A 39 -0.86 -23.75 3.71
C PRO A 39 0.33 -24.71 3.52
N ASP A 40 0.08 -25.99 3.23
CA ASP A 40 1.14 -26.96 3.03
C ASP A 40 1.88 -26.75 1.71
N LEU A 41 1.24 -26.10 0.74
CA LEU A 41 1.85 -25.75 -0.56
C LEU A 41 2.60 -24.42 -0.53
N ILE A 42 2.45 -23.61 0.55
CA ILE A 42 3.20 -22.37 0.69
C ILE A 42 4.62 -22.67 1.16
N PRO A 43 5.66 -22.25 0.41
CA PRO A 43 7.04 -22.53 0.79
C PRO A 43 7.43 -21.76 2.06
N GLN A 44 8.35 -22.32 2.84
CA GLN A 44 8.93 -21.62 3.97
C GLN A 44 9.72 -20.39 3.50
N ALA A 45 9.50 -19.25 4.16
CA ALA A 45 10.16 -17.98 3.88
C ALA A 45 10.53 -17.25 5.17
N ASP A 46 11.47 -16.32 5.09
CA ASP A 46 11.80 -15.46 6.24
C ASP A 46 10.73 -14.41 6.50
N ILE A 47 10.10 -13.89 5.44
CA ILE A 47 9.17 -12.78 5.47
C ILE A 47 7.91 -13.14 4.68
N ALA A 48 6.74 -12.91 5.25
CA ALA A 48 5.49 -12.84 4.51
C ALA A 48 4.99 -11.40 4.45
N TRP A 49 4.59 -10.97 3.25
CA TRP A 49 4.10 -9.62 2.98
C TRP A 49 2.68 -9.68 2.44
N ALA A 50 1.77 -8.92 3.06
CA ALA A 50 0.42 -8.75 2.59
C ALA A 50 0.13 -7.27 2.28
N SER A 51 -0.51 -7.02 1.13
CA SER A 51 -1.07 -5.71 0.75
C SER A 51 -2.57 -5.90 0.52
N SER A 52 -3.29 -6.23 1.60
CA SER A 52 -4.71 -6.54 1.51
C SER A 52 -5.54 -5.32 1.09
N PRO A 53 -6.59 -5.50 0.25
CA PRO A 53 -7.47 -4.40 -0.13
C PRO A 53 -8.08 -3.70 1.08
N CYS A 54 -8.11 -2.36 1.05
CA CYS A 54 -8.74 -1.54 2.07
C CYS A 54 -10.20 -1.18 1.73
N THR A 55 -10.87 -1.97 0.89
CA THR A 55 -12.21 -1.64 0.37
C THR A 55 -13.24 -1.44 1.47
N ASN A 56 -13.09 -2.13 2.60
CA ASN A 56 -13.94 -1.96 3.78
C ASN A 56 -13.36 -0.98 4.81
N LEU A 57 -12.11 -0.53 4.63
CA LEU A 57 -11.40 0.43 5.50
C LEU A 57 -11.36 1.84 4.91
N SER A 58 -11.77 2.04 3.65
CA SER A 58 -11.61 3.31 2.96
C SER A 58 -12.80 4.24 3.22
N LEU A 59 -12.51 5.56 3.26
CA LEU A 59 -13.50 6.63 3.28
C LEU A 59 -14.51 6.60 2.11
N ALA A 60 -14.32 5.72 1.13
CA ALA A 60 -15.19 5.54 -0.04
C ALA A 60 -16.02 4.25 0.01
N GLY A 61 -15.79 3.34 0.96
CA GLY A 61 -16.58 2.14 1.20
C GLY A 61 -17.61 2.34 2.32
N ASN A 62 -18.46 1.36 2.55
CA ASN A 62 -19.55 1.38 3.55
C ASN A 62 -19.08 1.40 5.02
N ARG A 63 -17.86 1.82 5.35
CA ARG A 63 -17.31 1.95 6.72
C ARG A 63 -17.61 0.77 7.67
N GLU A 64 -17.79 -0.43 7.12
CA GLU A 64 -18.10 -1.60 7.94
C GLU A 64 -16.88 -2.14 8.71
N GLY A 65 -15.69 -1.65 8.40
CA GLY A 65 -14.44 -2.02 9.08
C GLY A 65 -14.01 -3.47 8.87
N LEU A 66 -12.87 -3.85 9.43
CA LEU A 66 -12.44 -5.25 9.48
C LEU A 66 -13.36 -6.11 10.34
N ILE A 67 -14.03 -5.49 11.34
CA ILE A 67 -14.81 -6.20 12.36
C ILE A 67 -16.09 -6.80 11.78
N SER A 68 -16.80 -6.13 10.87
CA SER A 68 -18.06 -6.61 10.29
C SER A 68 -17.88 -7.59 9.13
N GLY A 69 -16.69 -7.64 8.52
CA GLY A 69 -16.35 -8.51 7.39
C GLY A 69 -15.30 -9.58 7.71
N LYS A 70 -15.23 -10.05 8.97
CA LYS A 70 -14.15 -10.91 9.47
C LYS A 70 -13.81 -12.10 8.58
N GLU A 71 -14.79 -12.80 8.02
CA GLU A 71 -14.54 -14.01 7.23
C GLU A 71 -14.21 -13.72 5.75
N SER A 72 -14.55 -12.54 5.23
CA SER A 72 -14.40 -12.18 3.81
C SER A 72 -13.23 -11.25 3.49
N SER A 73 -12.51 -10.75 4.50
CA SER A 73 -11.37 -9.88 4.29
C SER A 73 -10.12 -10.67 3.91
N ALA A 74 -9.44 -10.28 2.83
CA ALA A 74 -8.18 -10.88 2.42
C ALA A 74 -7.10 -10.88 3.54
N PHE A 75 -7.20 -9.95 4.50
CA PHE A 75 -6.38 -9.96 5.71
C PHE A 75 -6.56 -11.25 6.52
N PHE A 76 -7.81 -11.69 6.76
CA PHE A 76 -8.06 -12.92 7.52
C PHE A 76 -7.68 -14.18 6.73
N GLY A 77 -7.79 -14.16 5.39
CA GLY A 77 -7.23 -15.20 4.55
C GLY A 77 -5.71 -15.32 4.71
N PHE A 78 -5.01 -14.19 4.73
CA PHE A 78 -3.58 -14.16 5.02
C PHE A 78 -3.26 -14.70 6.43
N ILE A 79 -3.97 -14.27 7.47
CA ILE A 79 -3.79 -14.77 8.84
C ILE A 79 -3.99 -16.29 8.92
N LYS A 80 -5.05 -16.80 8.29
CA LYS A 80 -5.34 -18.25 8.24
C LYS A 80 -4.23 -19.04 7.53
N ALA A 81 -3.70 -18.50 6.43
CA ALA A 81 -2.59 -19.12 5.70
C ALA A 81 -1.34 -19.22 6.60
N ILE A 82 -0.97 -18.12 7.28
CA ILE A 82 0.17 -18.10 8.21
C ILE A 82 -0.03 -19.08 9.38
N GLU A 83 -1.23 -19.12 9.96
CA GLU A 83 -1.58 -20.05 11.05
C GLU A 83 -1.42 -21.51 10.60
N GLY A 84 -1.92 -21.84 9.42
CA GLY A 84 -1.81 -23.19 8.86
C GLY A 84 -0.38 -23.64 8.53
N MET A 85 0.53 -22.69 8.30
CA MET A 85 1.96 -23.02 8.10
C MET A 85 2.65 -23.54 9.38
N SER A 86 2.08 -23.34 10.56
CA SER A 86 2.59 -23.82 11.86
C SER A 86 4.08 -23.48 12.07
N ASP A 87 4.96 -24.47 12.25
CA ASP A 87 6.41 -24.27 12.46
C ASP A 87 7.14 -23.70 11.23
N ARG A 88 6.55 -23.82 10.05
CA ARG A 88 7.07 -23.21 8.82
C ARG A 88 6.72 -21.74 8.65
N ALA A 89 5.89 -21.18 9.57
CA ALA A 89 5.47 -19.80 9.50
C ALA A 89 6.67 -18.82 9.53
N PRO A 90 6.65 -17.76 8.70
CA PRO A 90 7.74 -16.81 8.57
C PRO A 90 8.17 -16.18 9.92
N ARG A 91 9.41 -15.72 9.99
CA ARG A 91 9.93 -15.02 11.18
C ARG A 91 9.42 -13.59 11.27
N ALA A 92 9.06 -13.00 10.12
CA ALA A 92 8.51 -11.64 10.03
C ALA A 92 7.24 -11.61 9.17
N LEU A 93 6.25 -10.85 9.61
CA LEU A 93 5.04 -10.50 8.85
C LEU A 93 5.06 -9.01 8.56
N VAL A 94 4.61 -8.62 7.37
CA VAL A 94 4.42 -7.22 7.00
C VAL A 94 3.02 -7.06 6.41
N LEU A 95 2.23 -6.18 7.00
CA LEU A 95 0.97 -5.71 6.41
C LEU A 95 1.17 -4.28 5.89
N GLU A 96 1.03 -4.08 4.58
CA GLU A 96 0.96 -2.75 3.96
C GLU A 96 -0.50 -2.35 3.77
N ASN A 97 -0.84 -1.13 4.16
CA ASN A 97 -2.18 -0.58 3.94
C ASN A 97 -2.15 0.95 3.81
N VAL A 98 -3.29 1.56 3.54
CA VAL A 98 -3.43 3.03 3.56
C VAL A 98 -3.30 3.56 4.99
N ILE A 99 -2.83 4.80 5.14
CA ILE A 99 -2.70 5.44 6.47
C ILE A 99 -4.03 5.55 7.24
N GLY A 100 -5.17 5.45 6.52
CA GLY A 100 -6.50 5.43 7.14
C GLY A 100 -6.74 4.26 8.09
N LEU A 101 -6.02 3.14 7.94
CA LEU A 101 -6.11 2.01 8.86
C LEU A 101 -5.82 2.42 10.31
N ALA A 102 -4.87 3.33 10.52
CA ALA A 102 -4.48 3.78 11.86
C ALA A 102 -5.63 4.43 12.66
N THR A 103 -6.65 4.95 11.97
CA THR A 103 -7.78 5.68 12.60
C THR A 103 -9.15 5.09 12.25
N SER A 104 -9.18 3.99 11.51
CA SER A 104 -10.42 3.30 11.14
C SER A 104 -11.09 2.75 12.39
N ASN A 105 -12.43 2.93 12.50
CA ASN A 105 -13.22 2.50 13.65
C ASN A 105 -12.58 2.91 15.01
N ASN A 106 -12.20 4.18 15.15
CA ASN A 106 -11.50 4.70 16.33
C ASN A 106 -10.21 3.93 16.68
N SER A 107 -9.48 3.47 15.65
CA SER A 107 -8.27 2.66 15.72
C SER A 107 -8.49 1.18 16.10
N ASP A 108 -9.73 0.72 16.24
CA ASP A 108 -10.02 -0.69 16.58
C ASP A 108 -9.59 -1.64 15.44
N ASP A 109 -9.67 -1.24 14.18
CA ASP A 109 -9.19 -2.05 13.06
C ASP A 109 -7.67 -2.25 13.13
N PHE A 110 -6.92 -1.21 13.50
CA PHE A 110 -5.47 -1.31 13.68
C PHE A 110 -5.12 -2.16 14.92
N ARG A 111 -5.85 -1.98 16.03
CA ARG A 111 -5.73 -2.82 17.23
C ARG A 111 -5.93 -4.30 16.88
N LEU A 112 -6.98 -4.61 16.10
CA LEU A 112 -7.29 -5.97 15.66
C LEU A 112 -6.15 -6.60 14.84
N VAL A 113 -5.53 -5.84 13.93
CA VAL A 113 -4.36 -6.32 13.19
C VAL A 113 -3.23 -6.72 14.15
N CYS A 114 -2.92 -5.87 15.14
CA CYS A 114 -1.90 -6.19 16.14
C CYS A 114 -2.27 -7.41 16.98
N GLN A 115 -3.54 -7.53 17.40
CA GLN A 115 -4.04 -8.67 18.18
C GLN A 115 -3.92 -9.99 17.40
N GLU A 116 -4.25 -9.99 16.10
CA GLU A 116 -4.11 -11.20 15.27
C GLU A 116 -2.63 -11.59 15.10
N PHE A 117 -1.74 -10.62 14.91
CA PHE A 117 -0.30 -10.91 14.89
C PHE A 117 0.19 -11.44 16.24
N ASN A 118 -0.25 -10.84 17.36
CA ASN A 118 0.09 -11.31 18.70
C ASN A 118 -0.43 -12.74 18.96
N ARG A 119 -1.65 -13.05 18.50
CA ARG A 119 -2.25 -14.40 18.61
C ARG A 119 -1.39 -15.45 17.91
N LEU A 120 -0.73 -15.08 16.80
CA LEU A 120 0.19 -15.95 16.07
C LEU A 120 1.63 -15.93 16.63
N GLY A 121 1.87 -15.27 17.76
CA GLY A 121 3.17 -15.21 18.44
C GLY A 121 4.13 -14.14 17.91
N TYR A 122 3.63 -13.13 17.19
CA TYR A 122 4.46 -12.00 16.71
C TYR A 122 4.23 -10.78 17.59
N SER A 123 5.30 -10.10 17.99
CA SER A 123 5.22 -8.75 18.54
C SER A 123 5.12 -7.72 17.42
N CYS A 124 4.47 -6.58 17.64
CA CYS A 124 4.15 -5.60 16.61
C CYS A 124 4.93 -4.30 16.74
N ASP A 125 5.27 -3.69 15.59
CA ASP A 125 5.65 -2.29 15.44
C ASP A 125 4.93 -1.72 14.20
N ALA A 126 4.77 -0.39 14.10
CA ALA A 126 4.07 0.21 12.99
C ALA A 126 4.68 1.54 12.55
N TYR A 127 4.63 1.81 11.23
CA TYR A 127 5.26 2.98 10.62
C TYR A 127 4.37 3.60 9.56
N PHE A 128 4.55 4.93 9.37
CA PHE A 128 4.10 5.62 8.17
C PHE A 128 5.29 5.92 7.29
N ILE A 129 5.22 5.45 6.04
CA ILE A 129 6.29 5.68 5.05
C ILE A 129 5.65 6.27 3.80
N ASP A 130 6.21 7.38 3.30
CA ASP A 130 5.82 7.95 2.00
C ASP A 130 6.90 7.63 0.96
N ALA A 131 6.51 7.10 -0.19
CA ALA A 131 7.41 6.85 -1.31
C ALA A 131 8.19 8.11 -1.75
N ARG A 132 7.71 9.31 -1.42
CA ARG A 132 8.38 10.60 -1.67
C ARG A 132 9.76 10.73 -1.04
N HIS A 133 10.09 9.91 -0.06
CA HIS A 133 11.45 9.87 0.47
C HIS A 133 12.47 9.42 -0.60
N TRP A 134 12.03 8.61 -1.57
CA TRP A 134 12.91 8.02 -2.59
C TRP A 134 12.49 8.31 -4.03
N LEU A 135 11.18 8.46 -4.27
CA LEU A 135 10.59 8.60 -5.59
C LEU A 135 9.79 9.91 -5.70
N PRO A 136 9.62 10.49 -6.90
CA PRO A 136 8.76 11.66 -7.11
C PRO A 136 7.26 11.28 -7.10
N GLN A 137 6.85 10.45 -6.15
CA GLN A 137 5.49 9.97 -6.00
C GLN A 137 5.03 10.10 -4.55
N SER A 138 3.99 10.88 -4.28
CA SER A 138 3.34 10.91 -2.98
C SER A 138 2.46 9.68 -2.82
N ARG A 139 2.91 8.74 -2.00
CA ARG A 139 2.22 7.50 -1.68
C ARG A 139 2.47 7.13 -0.21
N PRO A 140 1.86 7.86 0.72
CA PRO A 140 1.97 7.51 2.13
C PRO A 140 1.22 6.20 2.41
N ARG A 141 1.90 5.31 3.15
CA ARG A 141 1.38 4.00 3.55
C ARG A 141 1.72 3.71 4.99
N MET A 142 0.84 2.93 5.60
CA MET A 142 1.05 2.33 6.91
C MET A 142 1.61 0.92 6.71
N PHE A 143 2.61 0.60 7.50
CA PHE A 143 3.20 -0.74 7.59
C PHE A 143 3.06 -1.21 9.03
N VAL A 144 2.45 -2.37 9.22
CA VAL A 144 2.45 -3.09 10.50
C VAL A 144 3.40 -4.26 10.35
N VAL A 145 4.40 -4.32 11.21
CA VAL A 145 5.46 -5.34 11.17
C VAL A 145 5.36 -6.21 12.40
N GLY A 146 5.19 -7.51 12.18
CA GLY A 146 5.21 -8.54 13.21
C GLY A 146 6.54 -9.29 13.21
N LEU A 147 7.16 -9.47 14.38
CA LEU A 147 8.41 -10.25 14.52
C LEU A 147 8.24 -11.32 15.61
N LYS A 148 8.66 -12.58 15.33
CA LYS A 148 8.66 -13.66 16.36
C LYS A 148 9.72 -13.44 17.43
N ASN A 149 10.90 -12.97 17.04
CA ASN A 149 12.03 -12.73 17.94
C ASN A 149 12.62 -11.34 17.67
N PRO A 150 11.99 -10.27 18.15
CA PRO A 150 12.50 -8.93 17.92
C PRO A 150 13.83 -8.71 18.65
N LEU A 151 14.67 -7.86 18.09
CA LEU A 151 15.83 -7.34 18.78
C LEU A 151 15.39 -6.48 19.99
N PRO A 152 16.29 -6.20 20.95
CA PRO A 152 15.99 -5.30 22.05
C PRO A 152 15.41 -3.98 21.54
N ASN A 153 14.44 -3.43 22.28
CA ASN A 153 13.76 -2.19 21.91
C ASN A 153 14.73 -1.04 21.67
N SER A 154 14.50 -0.32 20.61
CA SER A 154 15.16 0.94 20.27
C SER A 154 14.41 2.14 20.84
N ARG A 155 14.74 3.36 20.41
CA ARG A 155 13.99 4.56 20.76
C ARG A 155 12.66 4.60 20.01
N LEU A 156 11.59 4.93 20.71
CA LEU A 156 10.26 5.10 20.12
C LEU A 156 10.19 6.33 19.21
N ASP A 157 10.96 7.38 19.55
CA ASP A 157 10.97 8.65 18.81
C ASP A 157 11.56 8.44 17.40
N SER A 158 10.71 8.67 16.39
CA SER A 158 11.03 8.63 14.97
C SER A 158 9.97 9.36 14.17
N SER A 159 10.37 10.08 13.13
CA SER A 159 9.44 10.73 12.20
C SER A 159 8.50 9.72 11.50
N LEU A 160 8.89 8.45 11.45
CA LEU A 160 8.10 7.36 10.86
C LEU A 160 7.06 6.79 11.83
N ARG A 161 7.13 7.09 13.14
CA ARG A 161 6.17 6.66 14.16
C ARG A 161 5.37 7.83 14.74
N PRO A 162 4.50 8.49 13.98
CA PRO A 162 3.63 9.51 14.55
C PRO A 162 2.69 8.92 15.61
N GLU A 163 2.12 9.76 16.46
CA GLU A 163 1.21 9.37 17.54
C GLU A 163 0.08 8.42 17.09
N LYS A 164 -0.40 8.59 15.84
CA LYS A 164 -1.44 7.74 15.24
C LYS A 164 -1.07 6.26 15.14
N VAL A 165 0.19 5.91 15.24
CA VAL A 165 0.66 4.50 15.25
C VAL A 165 1.45 4.16 16.50
N SER A 166 2.11 5.11 17.16
CA SER A 166 2.96 4.83 18.32
C SER A 166 2.17 4.47 19.60
N TRP A 167 0.88 4.80 19.66
CA TRP A 167 0.02 4.50 20.81
C TRP A 167 -0.04 3.00 21.15
N ILE A 168 0.19 2.10 20.17
CA ILE A 168 0.19 0.65 20.43
C ILE A 168 1.22 0.24 21.47
N HIS A 169 2.33 0.98 21.58
CA HIS A 169 3.39 0.71 22.56
C HIS A 169 3.02 1.08 23.99
N SER A 170 1.93 1.84 24.17
CA SER A 170 1.36 2.19 25.47
C SER A 170 0.13 1.37 25.82
N ASP A 171 -0.33 0.50 24.93
CA ASP A 171 -1.49 -0.35 25.15
C ASP A 171 -1.07 -1.66 25.83
N PRO A 172 -1.45 -1.90 27.10
CA PRO A 172 -1.03 -3.09 27.85
C PRO A 172 -1.63 -4.40 27.32
N SER A 173 -2.62 -4.33 26.43
CA SER A 173 -3.24 -5.51 25.81
C SER A 173 -2.48 -6.01 24.58
N LEU A 174 -1.47 -5.27 24.12
CA LEU A 174 -0.70 -5.58 22.92
C LEU A 174 0.74 -5.96 23.25
N ILE A 175 1.24 -6.97 22.55
CA ILE A 175 2.65 -7.35 22.60
C ILE A 175 3.36 -6.58 21.48
N THR A 176 4.22 -5.64 21.85
CA THR A 176 4.90 -4.76 20.90
C THR A 176 6.41 -4.77 21.07
N HIS A 177 7.11 -4.33 20.04
CA HIS A 177 8.53 -4.05 20.05
C HIS A 177 8.81 -2.73 19.32
N VAL A 178 9.94 -2.13 19.57
CA VAL A 178 10.38 -0.89 18.91
C VAL A 178 11.62 -1.18 18.09
N SER A 179 11.46 -1.32 16.76
CA SER A 179 12.58 -1.56 15.86
C SER A 179 13.45 -0.31 15.71
N HIS A 180 14.75 -0.51 15.49
CA HIS A 180 15.60 0.59 15.05
C HIS A 180 15.25 0.99 13.62
N LEU A 181 14.89 2.25 13.42
CA LEU A 181 14.60 2.83 12.11
C LEU A 181 15.63 3.90 11.78
N ASN A 182 16.23 3.80 10.61
CA ASN A 182 17.00 4.90 10.05
C ASN A 182 16.02 5.99 9.60
N GLU A 183 16.31 7.24 9.96
CA GLU A 183 15.52 8.36 9.44
C GLU A 183 15.65 8.42 7.91
N PRO A 184 14.51 8.53 7.20
CA PRO A 184 14.53 8.56 5.76
C PRO A 184 15.10 9.88 5.24
N SER A 185 15.56 9.89 3.99
CA SER A 185 15.92 11.14 3.30
C SER A 185 14.75 12.12 3.33
N PRO A 186 15.01 13.45 3.29
CA PRO A 186 13.95 14.45 3.18
C PRO A 186 13.01 14.16 2.02
N LEU A 187 11.72 14.51 2.17
CA LEU A 187 10.72 14.32 1.12
C LEU A 187 11.12 15.06 -0.15
N ARG A 188 11.06 14.39 -1.29
CA ARG A 188 11.29 15.03 -2.59
C ARG A 188 10.12 15.96 -2.92
N MET A 189 10.42 17.23 -3.13
CA MET A 189 9.43 18.27 -3.48
C MET A 189 9.25 18.43 -5.00
N THR A 190 10.22 17.94 -5.78
CA THR A 190 10.27 18.00 -7.24
C THR A 190 10.67 16.65 -7.79
N GLY A 191 10.68 16.51 -9.11
CA GLY A 191 11.32 15.36 -9.74
C GLY A 191 10.43 14.52 -10.65
N LEU A 192 9.11 14.81 -10.81
CA LEU A 192 8.30 14.09 -11.79
C LEU A 192 8.91 14.21 -13.19
N ALA A 193 9.35 15.41 -13.57
CA ALA A 193 10.00 15.64 -14.85
C ALA A 193 11.28 14.83 -15.09
N THR A 194 11.93 14.38 -14.02
CA THR A 194 13.17 13.56 -14.11
C THR A 194 12.92 12.09 -14.42
N VAL A 195 11.68 11.63 -14.26
CA VAL A 195 11.27 10.23 -14.49
C VAL A 195 10.30 10.08 -15.66
N VAL A 196 9.87 11.18 -16.25
CA VAL A 196 9.03 11.17 -17.45
C VAL A 196 9.91 10.84 -18.65
N GLU A 197 9.51 9.81 -19.39
CA GLU A 197 10.16 9.41 -20.62
C GLU A 197 10.04 10.52 -21.67
N ASN A 198 11.12 10.80 -22.36
CA ASN A 198 11.09 11.71 -23.51
C ASN A 198 10.75 10.90 -24.76
N ILE A 199 9.50 10.95 -25.18
CA ILE A 199 9.00 10.22 -26.34
C ILE A 199 8.89 11.16 -27.55
N PRO A 200 9.14 10.66 -28.79
CA PRO A 200 8.99 11.43 -30.04
C PRO A 200 7.57 12.00 -30.22
N GLU A 201 7.45 13.09 -30.96
CA GLU A 201 6.15 13.76 -31.17
C GLU A 201 5.15 12.90 -31.96
N ASP A 202 5.65 11.98 -32.79
CA ASP A 202 4.86 11.02 -33.58
C ASP A 202 4.57 9.70 -32.89
N ASP A 203 4.94 9.55 -31.62
CA ASP A 203 4.70 8.33 -30.85
C ASP A 203 3.19 8.06 -30.67
N LYS A 204 2.79 6.82 -30.92
CA LYS A 204 1.38 6.38 -30.84
C LYS A 204 0.77 6.48 -29.45
N ARG A 205 1.59 6.67 -28.41
CA ARG A 205 1.14 6.88 -27.03
C ARG A 205 0.58 8.28 -26.80
N TRP A 206 0.88 9.26 -27.67
CA TRP A 206 0.28 10.57 -27.58
C TRP A 206 -1.21 10.55 -27.93
N TRP A 207 -1.98 11.27 -27.17
CA TRP A 207 -3.40 11.48 -27.48
C TRP A 207 -3.57 12.29 -28.75
N ASN A 208 -4.51 11.89 -29.58
CA ASN A 208 -4.94 12.68 -30.72
C ASN A 208 -5.81 13.88 -30.27
N LYS A 209 -6.09 14.78 -31.20
CA LYS A 209 -6.87 16.01 -30.91
C LYS A 209 -8.23 15.73 -30.29
N ASN A 210 -8.93 14.68 -30.73
CA ASN A 210 -10.26 14.33 -30.22
C ASN A 210 -10.17 13.81 -28.78
N GLN A 211 -9.16 13.03 -28.44
CA GLN A 211 -8.92 12.53 -27.07
C GLN A 211 -8.56 13.69 -26.13
N ILE A 212 -7.72 14.62 -26.59
CA ILE A 212 -7.35 15.82 -25.83
C ILE A 212 -8.61 16.68 -25.56
N GLN A 213 -9.44 16.92 -26.59
CA GLN A 213 -10.66 17.70 -26.43
C GLN A 213 -11.64 17.02 -25.46
N ALA A 214 -11.88 15.71 -25.62
CA ALA A 214 -12.72 14.95 -24.70
C ALA A 214 -12.23 15.00 -23.25
N PHE A 215 -10.90 14.98 -23.04
CA PHE A 215 -10.31 15.17 -21.71
C PHE A 215 -10.63 16.57 -21.16
N ILE A 216 -10.42 17.64 -21.95
CA ILE A 216 -10.68 19.01 -21.53
C ILE A 216 -12.16 19.19 -21.18
N ASP A 217 -13.08 18.70 -22.00
CA ASP A 217 -14.53 18.80 -21.81
C ASP A 217 -15.01 18.04 -20.57
N SER A 218 -14.28 17.01 -20.15
CA SER A 218 -14.58 16.22 -18.97
C SER A 218 -14.12 16.84 -17.65
N LEU A 219 -13.34 17.92 -17.70
CA LEU A 219 -12.81 18.56 -16.48
C LEU A 219 -13.89 19.34 -15.75
N ALA A 220 -13.87 19.26 -14.42
CA ALA A 220 -14.63 20.19 -13.59
C ALA A 220 -14.06 21.63 -13.73
N PRO A 221 -14.87 22.69 -13.57
CA PRO A 221 -14.42 24.07 -13.82
C PRO A 221 -13.10 24.43 -13.14
N HIS A 222 -12.93 24.10 -11.86
CA HIS A 222 -11.69 24.36 -11.11
C HIS A 222 -10.46 23.59 -11.65
N GLN A 223 -10.66 22.42 -12.29
CA GLN A 223 -9.58 21.66 -12.92
C GLN A 223 -9.25 22.24 -14.31
N ALA A 224 -10.25 22.73 -15.03
CA ALA A 224 -10.04 23.42 -16.29
C ALA A 224 -9.23 24.72 -16.10
N GLU A 225 -9.58 25.53 -15.09
CA GLU A 225 -8.80 26.72 -14.71
C GLU A 225 -7.35 26.35 -14.32
N ARG A 226 -7.18 25.24 -13.61
CA ARG A 226 -5.86 24.74 -13.24
C ARG A 226 -5.04 24.34 -14.45
N LEU A 227 -5.66 23.65 -15.41
CA LEU A 227 -5.03 23.30 -16.69
C LEU A 227 -4.58 24.55 -17.43
N GLN A 228 -5.45 25.56 -17.56
CA GLN A 228 -5.10 26.81 -18.23
C GLN A 228 -3.91 27.53 -17.60
N ARG A 229 -3.83 27.53 -16.26
CA ARG A 229 -2.65 28.08 -15.57
C ARG A 229 -1.37 27.35 -15.92
N PHE A 230 -1.41 26.03 -16.09
CA PHE A 230 -0.24 25.25 -16.50
C PHE A 230 0.13 25.47 -17.96
N LEU A 231 -0.86 25.58 -18.86
CA LEU A 231 -0.62 25.85 -20.29
C LEU A 231 -0.05 27.24 -20.53
N ASN A 232 -0.42 28.21 -19.71
CA ASN A 232 0.07 29.59 -19.80
C ASN A 232 1.41 29.82 -19.07
N ALA A 233 1.98 28.79 -18.44
CA ALA A 233 3.27 28.93 -17.76
C ALA A 233 4.40 29.09 -18.79
N LYS A 234 5.38 29.94 -18.44
CA LYS A 234 6.57 30.19 -19.30
C LYS A 234 7.47 28.96 -19.47
N GLU A 235 7.44 28.07 -18.46
CA GLU A 235 8.26 26.87 -18.45
C GLU A 235 7.41 25.61 -18.69
N LYS A 236 8.02 24.60 -19.30
CA LYS A 236 7.36 23.30 -19.48
C LYS A 236 7.07 22.67 -18.12
N ILE A 237 5.80 22.53 -17.79
CA ILE A 237 5.32 21.93 -16.55
C ILE A 237 4.86 20.50 -16.83
N VAL A 238 5.42 19.54 -16.08
CA VAL A 238 4.98 18.16 -16.12
C VAL A 238 4.03 17.91 -14.95
N ARG A 239 2.88 17.36 -15.23
CA ARG A 239 1.82 17.05 -14.24
C ARG A 239 1.20 15.69 -14.53
N THR A 240 0.60 15.09 -13.52
CA THR A 240 -0.18 13.87 -13.65
C THR A 240 -1.66 14.19 -13.73
N ALA A 241 -2.39 13.43 -14.53
CA ALA A 241 -3.85 13.43 -14.53
C ALA A 241 -4.36 12.01 -14.24
N TYR A 242 -5.40 11.88 -13.42
CA TYR A 242 -5.97 10.59 -13.08
C TYR A 242 -7.49 10.70 -12.90
N ARG A 243 -8.18 9.59 -13.15
CA ARG A 243 -9.64 9.52 -12.92
C ARG A 243 -9.91 9.25 -11.45
N ARG A 244 -10.86 9.97 -10.89
CA ARG A 244 -11.36 9.78 -9.54
C ARG A 244 -12.87 9.68 -9.53
N THR A 245 -13.38 8.63 -8.87
CA THR A 245 -14.83 8.49 -8.63
C THR A 245 -15.16 9.12 -7.29
N ARG A 246 -16.13 10.06 -7.29
CA ARG A 246 -16.73 10.63 -6.08
C ARG A 246 -18.24 10.58 -6.24
N SER A 247 -18.93 10.00 -5.26
CA SER A 247 -20.41 9.88 -5.29
C SER A 247 -20.93 9.30 -6.61
N GLY A 248 -20.27 8.25 -7.13
CA GLY A 248 -20.63 7.61 -8.39
C GLY A 248 -20.21 8.36 -9.67
N VAL A 249 -19.68 9.58 -9.58
CA VAL A 249 -19.26 10.35 -10.75
C VAL A 249 -17.76 10.27 -10.94
N VAL A 250 -17.35 9.81 -12.14
CA VAL A 250 -15.93 9.76 -12.55
C VAL A 250 -15.53 11.11 -13.11
N ARG A 251 -14.46 11.70 -12.58
CA ARG A 251 -13.90 12.98 -13.05
C ARG A 251 -12.37 12.87 -13.11
N TRP A 252 -11.77 13.66 -14.01
CA TRP A 252 -10.34 13.83 -14.05
C TRP A 252 -9.86 14.85 -13.00
N GLU A 253 -8.80 14.52 -12.29
CA GLU A 253 -8.06 15.42 -11.42
C GLU A 253 -6.63 15.58 -11.94
N ILE A 254 -6.15 16.85 -12.02
CA ILE A 254 -4.79 17.20 -12.42
C ILE A 254 -4.01 17.56 -11.16
N ARG A 255 -2.82 17.01 -11.01
CA ARG A 255 -1.90 17.27 -9.88
C ARG A 255 -0.53 17.68 -10.32
#